data_95fe42a09b1c63ffd296277881ce2b03
#
_entry.id   95fe42a09b1c63ffd296277881ce2b03
#
_cell.length_a   1.000
_cell.length_b   1.000
_cell.length_c   1.000
_cell.angle_alpha   90.00
_cell.angle_beta   90.00
_cell.angle_gamma   90.00
#
_symmetry.space_group_name_H-M   'P 1'
#
loop_
_entity.id
_entity.type
_entity.pdbx_description
1 polymer ?
#
loop_
_entity_poly.entity_id
_entity_poly.type
_entity_poly.pdbx_seq_one_letter_code
_entity_poly.pdbx_strand_id
1 'polypeptide(L)'
;MENEVQKKRILSGIQPSGDLTLGSYLGAIKNWAALADEYDCYYMLADMHTITVRQVPAELRRHTLTQVAAYIASGLDPEKNVLFVQSHVPAHAQLGWVLDCYTMFGELSRMTQFKDKSAKNADNINAGLFTYPALMAADILLYQADLVPVGGDQKQHVEICRDIATRFNGIYGDTFKLPDPY
;
A
#
# COMPACT_ATOMS: atom_id res chain seq x y z
N MET A 1 9.20 22.67 -27.58
CA MET A 1 8.63 21.57 -26.80
C MET A 1 9.14 21.79 -25.37
N GLU A 2 8.30 22.33 -24.51
CA GLU A 2 8.63 22.47 -23.09
C GLU A 2 8.85 21.05 -22.53
N ASN A 3 9.99 20.83 -21.90
CA ASN A 3 10.23 19.61 -21.14
C ASN A 3 9.23 19.63 -19.97
N GLU A 4 8.09 18.96 -20.12
CA GLU A 4 7.25 18.66 -18.94
C GLU A 4 8.12 17.86 -17.98
N VAL A 5 8.47 18.49 -16.86
CA VAL A 5 9.15 17.81 -15.77
C VAL A 5 8.17 16.76 -15.26
N GLN A 6 8.49 15.48 -15.49
CA GLN A 6 7.64 14.38 -15.05
C GLN A 6 7.48 14.47 -13.53
N LYS A 7 6.22 14.64 -13.08
CA LYS A 7 5.91 14.67 -11.64
C LYS A 7 6.35 13.36 -10.98
N LYS A 8 6.88 13.44 -9.75
CA LYS A 8 7.14 12.27 -8.95
C LYS A 8 5.83 11.55 -8.63
N ARG A 9 5.87 10.23 -8.63
CA ARG A 9 4.71 9.40 -8.33
C ARG A 9 4.59 9.11 -6.85
N ILE A 10 3.40 9.34 -6.31
CA ILE A 10 3.04 8.96 -4.94
C ILE A 10 2.06 7.78 -5.00
N LEU A 11 2.31 6.76 -4.18
CA LEU A 11 1.33 5.72 -3.89
C LEU A 11 1.02 5.72 -2.40
N SER A 12 -0.25 5.76 -2.07
CA SER A 12 -0.75 5.54 -0.71
C SER A 12 -2.06 4.76 -0.73
N GLY A 13 -2.47 4.24 0.42
CA GLY A 13 -3.72 3.48 0.50
C GLY A 13 -4.14 3.21 1.94
N ILE A 14 -5.43 2.93 2.10
CA ILE A 14 -6.02 2.55 3.39
C ILE A 14 -6.80 1.25 3.22
N GLN A 15 -6.73 0.40 4.24
CA GLN A 15 -7.50 -0.84 4.31
C GLN A 15 -8.97 -0.53 4.63
N PRO A 16 -9.94 -1.05 3.85
CA PRO A 16 -11.37 -0.88 4.13
C PRO A 16 -11.84 -1.84 5.24
N SER A 17 -11.19 -1.79 6.40
CA SER A 17 -11.48 -2.67 7.56
C SER A 17 -12.59 -2.16 8.47
N GLY A 18 -13.18 -1.01 8.18
CA GLY A 18 -14.24 -0.38 8.95
C GLY A 18 -14.55 1.02 8.45
N ASP A 19 -15.34 1.79 9.20
CA ASP A 19 -15.62 3.17 8.87
C ASP A 19 -14.38 4.04 9.07
N LEU A 20 -14.23 5.07 8.23
CA LEU A 20 -13.13 6.03 8.34
C LEU A 20 -13.19 6.76 9.68
N THR A 21 -12.05 6.75 10.38
CA THR A 21 -11.90 7.47 11.63
C THR A 21 -11.40 8.90 11.38
N LEU A 22 -11.61 9.78 12.36
CA LEU A 22 -11.04 11.12 12.34
C LEU A 22 -9.51 11.08 12.23
N GLY A 23 -8.87 10.06 12.84
CA GLY A 23 -7.42 9.83 12.73
C GLY A 23 -6.98 9.49 11.32
N SER A 24 -7.72 8.64 10.61
CA SER A 24 -7.44 8.33 9.20
C SER A 24 -7.62 9.54 8.29
N TYR A 25 -8.65 10.36 8.56
CA TYR A 25 -8.87 11.59 7.80
C TYR A 25 -7.74 12.60 8.02
N LEU A 26 -7.42 12.93 9.27
CA LEU A 26 -6.41 13.94 9.58
C LEU A 26 -4.98 13.47 9.29
N GLY A 27 -4.70 12.18 9.47
CA GLY A 27 -3.37 11.61 9.30
C GLY A 27 -3.00 11.30 7.85
N ALA A 28 -3.99 11.10 6.98
CA ALA A 28 -3.73 10.72 5.59
C ALA A 28 -4.54 11.55 4.60
N ILE A 29 -5.87 11.36 4.54
CA ILE A 29 -6.72 11.81 3.43
C ILE A 29 -6.67 13.34 3.25
N LYS A 30 -6.70 14.11 4.33
CA LYS A 30 -6.62 15.57 4.28
C LYS A 30 -5.35 16.06 3.57
N ASN A 31 -4.24 15.36 3.77
CA ASN A 31 -2.97 15.73 3.16
C ASN A 31 -2.91 15.32 1.68
N TRP A 32 -3.59 14.23 1.32
CA TRP A 32 -3.59 13.71 -0.06
C TRP A 32 -4.15 14.69 -1.08
N ALA A 33 -5.24 15.38 -0.74
CA ALA A 33 -5.85 16.38 -1.63
C ALA A 33 -4.89 17.51 -2.02
N ALA A 34 -3.97 17.90 -1.12
CA ALA A 34 -2.98 18.92 -1.38
C ALA A 34 -1.81 18.41 -2.27
N LEU A 35 -1.58 17.11 -2.34
CA LEU A 35 -0.47 16.53 -3.12
C LEU A 35 -0.77 16.46 -4.62
N ALA A 36 -2.03 16.46 -5.03
CA ALA A 36 -2.44 16.27 -6.42
C ALA A 36 -1.92 17.34 -7.39
N ASP A 37 -1.64 18.55 -6.90
CA ASP A 37 -1.12 19.63 -7.75
C ASP A 37 0.39 19.46 -8.05
N GLU A 38 1.15 18.83 -7.15
CA GLU A 38 2.61 18.68 -7.25
C GLU A 38 3.04 17.30 -7.75
N TYR A 39 2.24 16.26 -7.50
CA TYR A 39 2.60 14.85 -7.70
C TYR A 39 1.62 14.12 -8.61
N ASP A 40 2.06 13.00 -9.18
CA ASP A 40 1.24 11.99 -9.86
C ASP A 40 0.73 10.99 -8.79
N CYS A 41 -0.52 11.16 -8.34
CA CYS A 41 -1.03 10.53 -7.13
C CYS A 41 -1.91 9.31 -7.40
N TYR A 42 -1.57 8.20 -6.76
CA TYR A 42 -2.29 6.92 -6.80
C TYR A 42 -2.78 6.59 -5.38
N TYR A 43 -4.09 6.50 -5.20
CA TYR A 43 -4.73 6.20 -3.92
C TYR A 43 -5.53 4.92 -4.00
N MET A 44 -5.08 3.92 -3.25
CA MET A 44 -5.57 2.56 -3.28
C MET A 44 -6.48 2.26 -2.08
N LEU A 45 -7.56 1.54 -2.32
CA LEU A 45 -8.26 0.82 -1.27
C LEU A 45 -7.64 -0.58 -1.17
N ALA A 46 -6.93 -0.83 -0.07
CA ALA A 46 -6.11 -2.01 0.14
C ALA A 46 -6.94 -3.19 0.69
N ASP A 47 -7.93 -3.65 -0.09
CA ASP A 47 -8.88 -4.68 0.32
C ASP A 47 -8.24 -6.07 0.44
N MET A 48 -7.20 -6.37 -0.35
CA MET A 48 -6.45 -7.63 -0.20
C MET A 48 -5.66 -7.70 1.11
N HIS A 49 -5.15 -6.58 1.61
CA HIS A 49 -4.54 -6.54 2.93
C HIS A 49 -5.56 -6.75 4.06
N THR A 50 -6.80 -6.33 3.84
CA THR A 50 -7.88 -6.46 4.84
C THR A 50 -8.21 -7.91 5.10
N ILE A 51 -8.14 -8.80 4.10
CA ILE A 51 -8.47 -10.23 4.25
C ILE A 51 -7.41 -11.05 4.99
N THR A 52 -6.28 -10.46 5.38
CA THR A 52 -5.33 -11.09 6.31
C THR A 52 -5.95 -11.36 7.68
N VAL A 53 -7.03 -10.66 7.99
CA VAL A 53 -7.93 -10.92 9.12
C VAL A 53 -9.30 -11.29 8.55
N ARG A 54 -10.01 -12.22 9.19
CA ARG A 54 -11.32 -12.67 8.71
C ARG A 54 -12.29 -11.51 8.57
N GLN A 55 -12.95 -11.43 7.42
CA GLN A 55 -13.93 -10.41 7.08
C GLN A 55 -15.29 -11.06 6.79
N VAL A 56 -16.37 -10.31 7.07
CA VAL A 56 -17.69 -10.61 6.52
C VAL A 56 -17.75 -10.01 5.11
N PRO A 57 -17.94 -10.80 4.04
CA PRO A 57 -17.82 -10.29 2.66
C PRO A 57 -18.74 -9.11 2.33
N ALA A 58 -19.98 -9.12 2.87
CA ALA A 58 -20.93 -8.02 2.68
C ALA A 58 -20.43 -6.71 3.32
N GLU A 59 -19.85 -6.79 4.52
CA GLU A 59 -19.30 -5.65 5.22
C GLU A 59 -18.04 -5.10 4.52
N LEU A 60 -17.14 -5.98 4.09
CA LEU A 60 -15.96 -5.57 3.35
C LEU A 60 -16.35 -4.80 2.07
N ARG A 61 -17.33 -5.31 1.32
CA ARG A 61 -17.85 -4.62 0.12
C ARG A 61 -18.45 -3.26 0.47
N ARG A 62 -19.26 -3.18 1.53
CA ARG A 62 -19.85 -1.95 2.01
C ARG A 62 -18.77 -0.93 2.40
N HIS A 63 -17.78 -1.33 3.20
CA HIS A 63 -16.70 -0.47 3.65
C HIS A 63 -15.86 0.03 2.46
N THR A 64 -15.55 -0.83 1.49
CA THR A 64 -14.83 -0.43 0.27
C THR A 64 -15.56 0.70 -0.45
N LEU A 65 -16.86 0.55 -0.72
CA LEU A 65 -17.66 1.57 -1.40
C LEU A 65 -17.77 2.86 -0.56
N THR A 66 -18.01 2.73 0.73
CA THR A 66 -18.10 3.88 1.64
C THR A 66 -16.79 4.67 1.69
N GLN A 67 -15.64 3.98 1.69
CA GLN A 67 -14.34 4.65 1.70
C GLN A 67 -14.02 5.36 0.39
N VAL A 68 -14.38 4.80 -0.78
CA VAL A 68 -14.26 5.52 -2.06
C VAL A 68 -15.08 6.82 -2.01
N ALA A 69 -16.33 6.74 -1.56
CA ALA A 69 -17.19 7.91 -1.42
C ALA A 69 -16.58 8.95 -0.45
N ALA A 70 -16.01 8.50 0.65
CA ALA A 70 -15.35 9.37 1.62
C ALA A 70 -14.08 10.03 1.07
N TYR A 71 -13.29 9.34 0.24
CA TYR A 71 -12.13 9.92 -0.44
C TYR A 71 -12.58 11.10 -1.32
N ILE A 72 -13.58 10.86 -2.18
CA ILE A 72 -14.13 11.90 -3.07
C ILE A 72 -14.72 13.06 -2.26
N ALA A 73 -15.53 12.76 -1.24
CA ALA A 73 -16.13 13.78 -0.37
C ALA A 73 -15.09 14.60 0.41
N SER A 74 -13.91 14.04 0.64
CA SER A 74 -12.78 14.72 1.30
C SER A 74 -11.94 15.59 0.35
N GLY A 75 -12.30 15.67 -0.92
CA GLY A 75 -11.65 16.54 -1.91
C GLY A 75 -10.64 15.82 -2.81
N LEU A 76 -10.57 14.49 -2.78
CA LEU A 76 -9.79 13.74 -3.78
C LEU A 76 -10.58 13.72 -5.11
N ASP A 77 -10.12 14.54 -6.04
CA ASP A 77 -10.71 14.66 -7.37
C ASP A 77 -10.28 13.47 -8.24
N PRO A 78 -11.20 12.58 -8.67
CA PRO A 78 -10.87 11.42 -9.51
C PRO A 78 -10.41 11.78 -10.92
N GLU A 79 -10.62 13.03 -11.37
CA GLU A 79 -10.11 13.53 -12.66
C GLU A 79 -8.61 13.90 -12.57
N LYS A 80 -8.11 14.16 -11.34
CA LYS A 80 -6.72 14.54 -11.08
C LYS A 80 -5.89 13.40 -10.47
N ASN A 81 -6.54 12.44 -9.82
CA ASN A 81 -5.90 11.37 -9.07
C ASN A 81 -6.38 10.00 -9.55
N VAL A 82 -5.51 9.00 -9.49
CA VAL A 82 -5.92 7.62 -9.73
C VAL A 82 -6.46 7.03 -8.43
N LEU A 83 -7.76 6.77 -8.39
CA LEU A 83 -8.43 6.08 -7.28
C LEU A 83 -8.81 4.67 -7.72
N PHE A 84 -8.41 3.65 -6.97
CA PHE A 84 -8.67 2.26 -7.38
C PHE A 84 -8.78 1.30 -6.19
N VAL A 85 -9.41 0.16 -6.45
CA VAL A 85 -9.50 -0.96 -5.51
C VAL A 85 -8.41 -1.97 -5.87
N GLN A 86 -7.58 -2.36 -4.92
CA GLN A 86 -6.42 -3.22 -5.10
C GLN A 86 -6.78 -4.53 -5.80
N SER A 87 -7.82 -5.22 -5.35
CA SER A 87 -8.25 -6.49 -5.94
C SER A 87 -8.76 -6.41 -7.38
N HIS A 88 -9.11 -5.20 -7.86
CA HIS A 88 -9.50 -5.00 -9.25
C HIS A 88 -8.32 -4.95 -10.22
N VAL A 89 -7.10 -4.95 -9.71
CA VAL A 89 -5.85 -5.00 -10.49
C VAL A 89 -5.08 -6.29 -10.16
N PRO A 90 -5.33 -7.40 -10.89
CA PRO A 90 -4.72 -8.71 -10.57
C PRO A 90 -3.19 -8.72 -10.50
N ALA A 91 -2.54 -7.76 -11.15
CA ALA A 91 -1.09 -7.63 -11.16
C ALA A 91 -0.48 -7.46 -9.75
N HIS A 92 -1.22 -6.92 -8.78
CA HIS A 92 -0.78 -6.86 -7.39
C HIS A 92 -0.48 -8.26 -6.81
N ALA A 93 -1.42 -9.20 -6.99
CA ALA A 93 -1.23 -10.57 -6.53
C ALA A 93 -0.13 -11.30 -7.32
N GLN A 94 -0.06 -11.07 -8.62
CA GLN A 94 0.94 -11.69 -9.49
C GLN A 94 2.36 -11.23 -9.10
N LEU A 95 2.57 -9.92 -8.97
CA LEU A 95 3.85 -9.38 -8.55
C LEU A 95 4.14 -9.73 -7.08
N GLY A 96 3.13 -9.73 -6.21
CA GLY A 96 3.25 -10.16 -4.82
C GLY A 96 3.83 -11.55 -4.70
N TRP A 97 3.32 -12.51 -5.48
CA TRP A 97 3.88 -13.86 -5.51
C TRP A 97 5.35 -13.89 -5.98
N VAL A 98 5.67 -13.13 -7.02
CA VAL A 98 7.06 -13.03 -7.49
C VAL A 98 7.95 -12.49 -6.38
N LEU A 99 7.55 -11.38 -5.73
CA LEU A 99 8.36 -10.75 -4.68
C LEU A 99 8.45 -11.59 -3.40
N ASP A 100 7.44 -12.42 -3.09
CA ASP A 100 7.52 -13.39 -2.00
C ASP A 100 8.73 -14.32 -2.17
N CYS A 101 9.06 -14.70 -3.41
CA CYS A 101 10.23 -15.51 -3.72
C CYS A 101 11.58 -14.79 -3.48
N TYR A 102 11.56 -13.46 -3.35
CA TYR A 102 12.72 -12.60 -3.08
C TYR A 102 12.69 -11.97 -1.69
N THR A 103 11.70 -12.33 -0.86
CA THR A 103 11.56 -11.84 0.51
C THR A 103 12.10 -12.87 1.49
N MET A 104 13.00 -12.46 2.38
CA MET A 104 13.64 -13.38 3.29
C MET A 104 12.80 -13.62 4.54
N PHE A 105 12.57 -14.88 4.89
CA PHE A 105 11.85 -15.30 6.09
C PHE A 105 12.34 -14.59 7.36
N GLY A 106 13.67 -14.47 7.52
CA GLY A 106 14.27 -13.81 8.67
C GLY A 106 13.98 -12.30 8.75
N GLU A 107 13.74 -11.64 7.62
CA GLU A 107 13.34 -10.22 7.56
C GLU A 107 11.91 -10.09 8.06
N LEU A 108 10.98 -10.87 7.51
CA LEU A 108 9.58 -10.88 7.92
C LEU A 108 9.40 -11.25 9.40
N SER A 109 10.14 -12.21 9.90
CA SER A 109 10.04 -12.66 11.30
C SER A 109 10.42 -11.59 12.33
N ARG A 110 11.25 -10.62 11.92
CA ARG A 110 11.70 -9.53 12.79
C ARG A 110 10.77 -8.32 12.78
N MET A 111 9.78 -8.28 11.88
CA MET A 111 8.85 -7.15 11.81
C MET A 111 8.04 -7.00 13.09
N THR A 112 8.04 -5.78 13.62
CA THR A 112 7.26 -5.45 14.84
C THR A 112 5.77 -5.63 14.61
N GLN A 113 5.26 -5.17 13.47
CA GLN A 113 3.83 -5.28 13.14
C GLN A 113 3.36 -6.74 12.97
N PHE A 114 4.19 -7.66 12.50
CA PHE A 114 3.85 -9.08 12.50
C PHE A 114 3.64 -9.60 13.93
N LYS A 115 4.54 -9.26 14.84
CA LYS A 115 4.44 -9.64 16.26
C LYS A 115 3.18 -9.09 16.91
N ASP A 116 2.89 -7.81 16.69
CA ASP A 116 1.72 -7.13 17.26
C ASP A 116 0.40 -7.69 16.70
N LYS A 117 0.32 -7.91 15.38
CA LYS A 117 -0.86 -8.49 14.72
C LYS A 117 -1.07 -9.95 15.12
N SER A 118 0.00 -10.75 15.22
CA SER A 118 -0.07 -12.14 15.68
C SER A 118 -0.55 -12.25 17.12
N ALA A 119 -0.11 -11.35 18.01
CA ALA A 119 -0.58 -11.32 19.38
C ALA A 119 -2.08 -10.96 19.47
N LYS A 120 -2.57 -10.05 18.63
CA LYS A 120 -4.00 -9.64 18.59
C LYS A 120 -4.90 -10.68 17.92
N ASN A 121 -4.36 -11.54 17.05
CA ASN A 121 -5.10 -12.52 16.26
C ASN A 121 -4.56 -13.94 16.48
N ALA A 122 -4.28 -14.31 17.74
CA ALA A 122 -3.62 -15.56 18.10
C ALA A 122 -4.33 -16.82 17.53
N ASP A 123 -5.65 -16.76 17.38
CA ASP A 123 -6.46 -17.86 16.83
C ASP A 123 -6.45 -17.93 15.30
N ASN A 124 -5.84 -16.97 14.61
CA ASN A 124 -5.85 -16.89 13.15
C ASN A 124 -4.54 -16.30 12.61
N ILE A 125 -3.40 -16.87 12.98
CA ILE A 125 -2.10 -16.53 12.39
C ILE A 125 -1.98 -17.30 11.08
N ASN A 126 -2.29 -16.65 9.97
CA ASN A 126 -2.24 -17.24 8.64
C ASN A 126 -1.03 -16.74 7.84
N ALA A 127 -0.75 -17.42 6.70
CA ALA A 127 0.39 -17.08 5.86
C ALA A 127 0.33 -15.63 5.34
N GLY A 128 -0.86 -15.14 4.95
CA GLY A 128 -1.03 -13.77 4.47
C GLY A 128 -0.66 -12.72 5.54
N LEU A 129 -0.91 -13.02 6.82
CA LEU A 129 -0.49 -12.14 7.92
C LEU A 129 1.04 -12.08 8.07
N PHE A 130 1.75 -13.12 7.62
CA PHE A 130 3.21 -13.16 7.62
C PHE A 130 3.80 -12.53 6.37
N THR A 131 3.22 -12.78 5.18
CA THR A 131 3.79 -12.38 3.89
C THR A 131 3.23 -11.07 3.32
N TYR A 132 2.24 -10.43 3.98
CA TYR A 132 1.66 -9.18 3.45
C TYR A 132 2.69 -8.06 3.15
N PRO A 133 3.89 -8.00 3.78
CA PRO A 133 4.88 -6.98 3.40
C PRO A 133 5.39 -7.15 1.97
N ALA A 134 5.44 -8.39 1.43
CA ALA A 134 5.78 -8.61 0.04
C ALA A 134 4.64 -8.15 -0.91
N LEU A 135 3.38 -8.34 -0.53
CA LEU A 135 2.24 -7.76 -1.24
C LEU A 135 2.28 -6.23 -1.21
N MET A 136 2.62 -5.62 -0.07
CA MET A 136 2.79 -4.16 0.02
C MET A 136 3.95 -3.67 -0.86
N ALA A 137 5.06 -4.41 -0.91
CA ALA A 137 6.14 -4.10 -1.84
C ALA A 137 5.65 -4.17 -3.30
N ALA A 138 4.84 -5.17 -3.65
CA ALA A 138 4.23 -5.27 -4.97
C ALA A 138 3.31 -4.09 -5.28
N ASP A 139 2.50 -3.65 -4.31
CA ASP A 139 1.64 -2.47 -4.47
C ASP A 139 2.44 -1.23 -4.87
N ILE A 140 3.58 -1.02 -4.23
CA ILE A 140 4.44 0.15 -4.43
C ILE A 140 5.22 0.03 -5.75
N LEU A 141 5.87 -1.11 -5.96
CA LEU A 141 6.80 -1.32 -7.08
C LEU A 141 6.08 -1.48 -8.42
N LEU A 142 4.84 -1.99 -8.44
CA LEU A 142 4.02 -2.12 -9.64
C LEU A 142 3.83 -0.78 -10.36
N TYR A 143 3.70 0.29 -9.61
CA TYR A 143 3.51 1.65 -10.12
C TYR A 143 4.80 2.45 -10.19
N GLN A 144 5.96 1.88 -9.86
CA GLN A 144 7.24 2.59 -9.84
C GLN A 144 7.15 3.88 -8.98
N ALA A 145 6.52 3.78 -7.80
CA ALA A 145 6.31 4.94 -6.93
C ALA A 145 7.66 5.51 -6.46
N ASP A 146 7.78 6.84 -6.52
CA ASP A 146 8.95 7.55 -6.02
C ASP A 146 8.84 7.80 -4.51
N LEU A 147 7.61 8.05 -4.03
CA LEU A 147 7.32 8.44 -2.65
C LEU A 147 6.14 7.64 -2.09
N VAL A 148 6.24 7.25 -0.83
CA VAL A 148 5.17 6.55 -0.10
C VAL A 148 4.88 7.31 1.19
N PRO A 149 3.74 8.03 1.28
CA PRO A 149 3.32 8.69 2.52
C PRO A 149 3.00 7.66 3.59
N VAL A 150 3.79 7.65 4.66
CA VAL A 150 3.66 6.67 5.75
C VAL A 150 3.84 7.31 7.12
N GLY A 151 3.05 6.85 8.08
CA GLY A 151 3.32 7.14 9.50
C GLY A 151 4.62 6.49 9.97
N GLY A 152 5.13 6.96 11.11
CA GLY A 152 6.40 6.46 11.67
C GLY A 152 6.45 4.95 11.90
N ASP A 153 5.30 4.35 12.21
CA ASP A 153 5.12 2.91 12.43
C ASP A 153 5.17 2.08 11.13
N GLN A 154 5.00 2.71 9.96
CA GLN A 154 5.02 2.07 8.66
C GLN A 154 6.38 2.20 7.93
N LYS A 155 7.33 2.94 8.48
CA LYS A 155 8.67 3.10 7.86
C LYS A 155 9.36 1.78 7.61
N GLN A 156 9.25 0.83 8.55
CA GLN A 156 9.85 -0.51 8.43
C GLN A 156 9.33 -1.27 7.19
N HIS A 157 8.08 -1.05 6.78
CA HIS A 157 7.54 -1.67 5.56
C HIS A 157 8.13 -1.08 4.29
N VAL A 158 8.37 0.23 4.26
CA VAL A 158 9.04 0.87 3.12
C VAL A 158 10.51 0.41 3.05
N GLU A 159 11.18 0.23 4.18
CA GLU A 159 12.53 -0.35 4.23
C GLU A 159 12.58 -1.76 3.65
N ILE A 160 11.66 -2.66 4.04
CA ILE A 160 11.56 -4.00 3.46
C ILE A 160 11.27 -3.94 1.95
N CYS A 161 10.38 -3.05 1.50
CA CYS A 161 10.12 -2.84 0.09
C CYS A 161 11.41 -2.47 -0.67
N ARG A 162 12.21 -1.57 -0.13
CA ARG A 162 13.51 -1.18 -0.68
C ARG A 162 14.52 -2.34 -0.72
N ASP A 163 14.57 -3.14 0.33
CA ASP A 163 15.46 -4.31 0.42
C ASP A 163 15.09 -5.37 -0.65
N ILE A 164 13.79 -5.64 -0.82
CA ILE A 164 13.28 -6.55 -1.85
C ILE A 164 13.63 -6.01 -3.25
N ALA A 165 13.35 -4.73 -3.51
CA ALA A 165 13.65 -4.10 -4.79
C ALA A 165 15.15 -4.09 -5.09
N THR A 166 15.99 -3.78 -4.09
CA THR A 166 17.46 -3.79 -4.23
C THR A 166 17.96 -5.19 -4.56
N ARG A 167 17.44 -6.20 -3.87
CA ARG A 167 17.81 -7.61 -4.11
C ARG A 167 17.39 -8.06 -5.52
N PHE A 168 16.19 -7.71 -5.94
CA PHE A 168 15.67 -8.03 -7.27
C PHE A 168 16.50 -7.34 -8.36
N ASN A 169 16.75 -6.04 -8.21
CA ASN A 169 17.55 -5.25 -9.15
C ASN A 169 19.00 -5.77 -9.24
N GLY A 170 19.56 -6.25 -8.13
CA GLY A 170 20.91 -6.84 -8.11
C GLY A 170 21.03 -8.13 -8.95
N ILE A 171 19.92 -8.82 -9.21
CA ILE A 171 19.86 -10.05 -10.00
C ILE A 171 19.51 -9.77 -11.46
N TYR A 172 18.53 -8.89 -11.69
CA TYR A 172 17.89 -8.71 -13.00
C TYR A 172 18.16 -7.34 -13.65
N GLY A 173 18.97 -6.49 -13.01
CA GLY A 173 19.20 -5.10 -13.44
C GLY A 173 18.13 -4.14 -12.93
N ASP A 174 18.26 -2.86 -13.27
CA ASP A 174 17.42 -1.76 -12.79
C ASP A 174 15.95 -1.91 -13.24
N THR A 175 15.22 -2.76 -12.54
CA THR A 175 13.81 -3.08 -12.82
C THR A 175 12.86 -2.20 -12.03
N PHE A 176 13.13 -2.00 -10.73
CA PHE A 176 12.27 -1.25 -9.83
C PHE A 176 12.95 0.03 -9.34
N LYS A 177 12.21 1.12 -9.28
CA LYS A 177 12.62 2.29 -8.53
C LYS A 177 12.62 1.98 -7.03
N LEU A 178 13.57 2.55 -6.29
CA LEU A 178 13.59 2.45 -4.83
C LEU A 178 12.73 3.58 -4.24
N PRO A 179 11.58 3.27 -3.62
CA PRO A 179 10.69 4.28 -3.08
C PRO A 179 11.28 4.93 -1.82
N ASP A 180 10.98 6.20 -1.60
CA ASP A 180 11.33 6.89 -0.36
C ASP A 180 10.09 7.09 0.53
N PRO A 181 10.21 6.97 1.86
CA PRO A 181 9.14 7.35 2.77
C PRO A 181 8.96 8.87 2.74
N TYR A 182 7.71 9.32 2.74
CA TYR A 182 7.33 10.74 2.67
C TYR A 182 6.61 11.19 3.94
#